data_dfb996922f9ed8f4a40ea29f8682e806
#
_entry.id   dfb996922f9ed8f4a40ea29f8682e806
#
_cell.length_a   1.000
_cell.length_b   1.000
_cell.length_c   1.000
_cell.angle_alpha   90.00
_cell.angle_beta   90.00
_cell.angle_gamma   90.00
#
_symmetry.space_group_name_H-M   'P 1'
#
loop_
_entity.id
_entity.type
_entity.pdbx_description
1 polymer ?
#
loop_
_entity_poly.entity_id
_entity_poly.type
_entity_poly.pdbx_seq_one_letter_code
_entity_poly.pdbx_strand_id
1 'polypeptide(L)'
;MKVVAFTSDKGGMGKSTAALNLACAAAEDGHETAVLDLDPQASVGRWARLRRRAGLPPRPLAETCVPIDIDDRLAELRAAGADLVFLDTAGRDNNAISAAIAASDLVLIPCHPTDLELSTLGPTFARLRAEQRPHYVVLIDWSAGAQRRRLDATEAIERAGGRVAPPVYTHRADYRVALEQGQGVTEYQPWQAAAQEIRALWAWLREELALARATAAA
;
A
#
# COMPACT_ATOMS: atom_id res chain seq x y z
N MET A 1 -4.84 -14.03 8.65
CA MET A 1 -4.95 -12.97 7.62
C MET A 1 -4.63 -11.63 8.27
N LYS A 2 -3.78 -10.83 7.66
CA LYS A 2 -3.45 -9.46 8.07
C LYS A 2 -4.11 -8.47 7.12
N VAL A 3 -4.46 -7.29 7.62
CA VAL A 3 -5.12 -6.23 6.85
C VAL A 3 -4.29 -4.95 6.95
N VAL A 4 -3.92 -4.37 5.82
CA VAL A 4 -3.13 -3.14 5.72
C VAL A 4 -3.92 -2.08 4.98
N ALA A 5 -4.21 -0.95 5.62
CA ALA A 5 -4.89 0.17 4.98
C ALA A 5 -3.88 1.19 4.44
N PHE A 6 -4.15 1.72 3.25
CA PHE A 6 -3.49 2.90 2.71
C PHE A 6 -4.39 4.11 2.90
N THR A 7 -3.87 5.15 3.53
CA THR A 7 -4.60 6.42 3.71
C THR A 7 -3.72 7.63 3.41
N SER A 8 -4.33 8.70 2.98
CA SER A 8 -3.72 10.03 2.88
C SER A 8 -4.82 11.08 2.69
N ASP A 9 -4.58 12.31 3.13
CA ASP A 9 -5.55 13.41 3.02
C ASP A 9 -5.66 13.98 1.61
N LYS A 10 -4.82 13.52 0.67
CA LYS A 10 -4.77 14.01 -0.72
C LYS A 10 -4.90 12.89 -1.74
N GLY A 11 -5.50 13.20 -2.88
CA GLY A 11 -5.44 12.36 -4.08
C GLY A 11 -4.04 12.38 -4.71
N GLY A 12 -3.71 11.35 -5.48
CA GLY A 12 -2.44 11.30 -6.23
C GLY A 12 -1.20 10.95 -5.41
N MET A 13 -1.34 10.60 -4.14
CA MET A 13 -0.22 10.24 -3.23
C MET A 13 0.33 8.82 -3.43
N GLY A 14 -0.05 8.13 -4.49
CA GLY A 14 0.48 6.80 -4.79
C GLY A 14 -0.07 5.65 -3.95
N LYS A 15 -1.21 5.80 -3.26
CA LYS A 15 -1.85 4.73 -2.45
C LYS A 15 -2.12 3.48 -3.29
N SER A 16 -2.92 3.59 -4.33
CA SER A 16 -3.24 2.47 -5.25
C SER A 16 -1.98 1.87 -5.87
N THR A 17 -1.00 2.74 -6.22
CA THR A 17 0.30 2.30 -6.75
C THR A 17 1.05 1.44 -5.75
N ALA A 18 1.15 1.89 -4.50
CA ALA A 18 1.83 1.13 -3.45
C ALA A 18 1.08 -0.17 -3.11
N ALA A 19 -0.26 -0.10 -2.96
CA ALA A 19 -1.09 -1.26 -2.66
C ALA A 19 -0.95 -2.38 -3.70
N LEU A 20 -1.10 -2.05 -4.99
CA LEU A 20 -0.99 -3.02 -6.08
C LEU A 20 0.41 -3.61 -6.21
N ASN A 21 1.45 -2.78 -6.10
CA ASN A 21 2.83 -3.26 -6.22
C ASN A 21 3.24 -4.14 -5.03
N LEU A 22 2.84 -3.78 -3.80
CA LEU A 22 3.07 -4.63 -2.63
C LEU A 22 2.28 -5.93 -2.70
N ALA A 23 1.04 -5.89 -3.21
CA ALA A 23 0.24 -7.08 -3.41
C ALA A 23 0.86 -8.04 -4.43
N CYS A 24 1.41 -7.53 -5.54
CA CYS A 24 2.15 -8.34 -6.51
C CYS A 24 3.40 -8.95 -5.87
N ALA A 25 4.19 -8.17 -5.15
CA ALA A 25 5.39 -8.67 -4.48
C ALA A 25 5.08 -9.74 -3.41
N ALA A 26 3.98 -9.56 -2.66
CA ALA A 26 3.52 -10.55 -1.69
C ALA A 26 3.03 -11.85 -2.36
N ALA A 27 2.31 -11.72 -3.47
CA ALA A 27 1.86 -12.87 -4.26
C ALA A 27 3.04 -13.65 -4.88
N GLU A 28 4.09 -12.96 -5.35
CA GLU A 28 5.35 -13.59 -5.81
C GLU A 28 6.07 -14.32 -4.67
N ASP A 29 5.98 -13.82 -3.44
CA ASP A 29 6.54 -14.47 -2.21
C ASP A 29 5.62 -15.61 -1.70
N GLY A 30 4.54 -15.94 -2.43
CA GLY A 30 3.65 -17.08 -2.18
C GLY A 30 2.49 -16.81 -1.25
N HIS A 31 2.20 -15.54 -0.90
CA HIS A 31 1.05 -15.18 -0.08
C HIS A 31 -0.25 -15.09 -0.89
N GLU A 32 -1.33 -15.62 -0.35
CA GLU A 32 -2.67 -15.39 -0.87
C GLU A 32 -3.12 -13.96 -0.53
N THR A 33 -3.05 -13.09 -1.54
CA THR A 33 -3.15 -11.65 -1.35
C THR A 33 -4.35 -11.07 -2.09
N ALA A 34 -5.05 -10.12 -1.46
CA ALA A 34 -6.11 -9.34 -2.08
C ALA A 34 -5.91 -7.82 -1.93
N VAL A 35 -6.47 -7.05 -2.86
CA VAL A 35 -6.59 -5.59 -2.79
C VAL A 35 -8.05 -5.22 -2.92
N LEU A 36 -8.61 -4.57 -1.90
CA LEU A 36 -9.96 -4.02 -1.92
C LEU A 36 -9.91 -2.51 -2.18
N ASP A 37 -10.51 -2.09 -3.28
CA ASP A 37 -10.58 -0.71 -3.73
C ASP A 37 -11.81 -0.03 -3.15
N LEU A 38 -11.62 0.89 -2.23
CA LEU A 38 -12.67 1.71 -1.60
C LEU A 38 -12.81 3.09 -2.27
N ASP A 39 -12.02 3.36 -3.34
CA ASP A 39 -12.10 4.61 -4.10
C ASP A 39 -13.14 4.46 -5.23
N PRO A 40 -14.16 5.32 -5.30
CA PRO A 40 -15.12 5.33 -6.40
C PRO A 40 -14.49 5.47 -7.79
N GLN A 41 -13.25 5.97 -7.89
CA GLN A 41 -12.50 6.02 -9.16
C GLN A 41 -12.08 4.64 -9.67
N ALA A 42 -12.15 3.61 -8.82
CA ALA A 42 -11.94 2.20 -9.16
C ALA A 42 -10.62 1.92 -9.91
N SER A 43 -9.52 2.53 -9.46
CA SER A 43 -8.18 2.35 -10.04
C SER A 43 -7.71 0.90 -10.00
N VAL A 44 -7.93 0.22 -8.88
CA VAL A 44 -7.59 -1.20 -8.68
C VAL A 44 -8.48 -2.09 -9.56
N GLY A 45 -9.78 -1.80 -9.62
CA GLY A 45 -10.70 -2.51 -10.51
C GLY A 45 -10.32 -2.38 -12.00
N ARG A 46 -9.83 -1.20 -12.41
CA ARG A 46 -9.29 -0.99 -13.77
C ARG A 46 -8.05 -1.86 -14.00
N TRP A 47 -7.10 -1.87 -13.08
CA TRP A 47 -5.89 -2.71 -13.14
C TRP A 47 -6.24 -4.20 -13.24
N ALA A 48 -7.19 -4.69 -12.46
CA ALA A 48 -7.64 -6.08 -12.50
C ALA A 48 -8.21 -6.47 -13.88
N ARG A 49 -8.93 -5.57 -14.54
CA ARG A 49 -9.41 -5.78 -15.92
C ARG A 49 -8.27 -5.86 -16.93
N LEU A 50 -7.25 -5.01 -16.80
CA LEU A 50 -6.06 -5.03 -17.67
C LEU A 50 -5.29 -6.33 -17.48
N ARG A 51 -5.08 -6.77 -16.24
CA ARG A 51 -4.43 -8.03 -15.89
C ARG A 51 -5.10 -9.24 -16.55
N ARG A 52 -6.42 -9.32 -16.45
CA ARG A 52 -7.19 -10.40 -17.10
C ARG A 52 -7.08 -10.35 -18.63
N ARG A 53 -7.15 -9.16 -19.24
CA ARG A 53 -7.00 -9.00 -20.70
C ARG A 53 -5.61 -9.39 -21.19
N ALA A 54 -4.59 -9.20 -20.38
CA ALA A 54 -3.22 -9.60 -20.68
C ALA A 54 -2.97 -11.11 -20.45
N GLY A 55 -3.97 -11.88 -19.98
CA GLY A 55 -3.82 -13.31 -19.68
C GLY A 55 -2.89 -13.60 -18.51
N LEU A 56 -2.68 -12.62 -17.63
CA LEU A 56 -1.83 -12.77 -16.45
C LEU A 56 -2.56 -13.56 -15.34
N PRO A 57 -1.82 -14.20 -14.42
CA PRO A 57 -2.42 -14.93 -13.30
C PRO A 57 -3.40 -14.06 -12.53
N PRO A 58 -4.53 -14.60 -12.02
CA PRO A 58 -5.54 -13.84 -11.30
C PRO A 58 -5.12 -13.49 -9.85
N ARG A 59 -3.85 -13.44 -9.60
CA ARG A 59 -3.23 -13.10 -8.31
C ARG A 59 -2.29 -11.91 -8.46
N PRO A 60 -2.33 -10.94 -7.52
CA PRO A 60 -3.27 -10.84 -6.40
C PRO A 60 -4.73 -10.66 -6.87
N LEU A 61 -5.70 -11.07 -6.03
CA LEU A 61 -7.09 -10.71 -6.23
C LEU A 61 -7.23 -9.19 -6.10
N ALA A 62 -7.93 -8.56 -7.02
CA ALA A 62 -8.12 -7.10 -6.98
C ALA A 62 -9.54 -6.76 -7.42
N GLU A 63 -10.29 -6.10 -6.54
CA GLU A 63 -11.70 -5.79 -6.73
C GLU A 63 -12.13 -4.52 -6.01
N THR A 64 -13.27 -3.97 -6.40
CA THR A 64 -13.89 -2.84 -5.71
C THR A 64 -14.74 -3.34 -4.55
N CYS A 65 -14.75 -2.59 -3.45
CA CYS A 65 -15.57 -2.86 -2.28
C CYS A 65 -16.16 -1.54 -1.78
N VAL A 66 -17.41 -1.54 -1.37
CA VAL A 66 -17.98 -0.36 -0.70
C VAL A 66 -17.67 -0.39 0.79
N PRO A 67 -17.48 0.76 1.45
CA PRO A 67 -17.03 0.80 2.83
C PRO A 67 -17.88 0.02 3.83
N ILE A 68 -19.20 -0.07 3.59
CA ILE A 68 -20.12 -0.79 4.47
C ILE A 68 -19.95 -2.31 4.43
N ASP A 69 -19.41 -2.84 3.33
CA ASP A 69 -19.27 -4.29 3.11
C ASP A 69 -17.85 -4.80 3.47
N ILE A 70 -16.95 -3.93 4.00
CA ILE A 70 -15.55 -4.30 4.28
C ILE A 70 -15.49 -5.53 5.19
N ASP A 71 -16.22 -5.54 6.31
CA ASP A 71 -16.13 -6.61 7.31
C ASP A 71 -16.60 -7.95 6.75
N ASP A 72 -17.71 -7.96 6.01
CA ASP A 72 -18.23 -9.15 5.36
C ASP A 72 -17.25 -9.65 4.30
N ARG A 73 -16.71 -8.75 3.49
CA ARG A 73 -15.74 -9.13 2.45
C ARG A 73 -14.43 -9.65 3.03
N LEU A 74 -13.93 -9.06 4.13
CA LEU A 74 -12.77 -9.58 4.85
C LEU A 74 -13.03 -10.97 5.46
N ALA A 75 -14.25 -11.22 5.95
CA ALA A 75 -14.62 -12.53 6.46
C ALA A 75 -14.63 -13.60 5.34
N GLU A 76 -15.18 -13.28 4.16
CA GLU A 76 -15.14 -14.15 2.99
C GLU A 76 -13.72 -14.45 2.52
N LEU A 77 -12.86 -13.43 2.40
CA LEU A 77 -11.46 -13.59 2.01
C LEU A 77 -10.68 -14.45 3.01
N ARG A 78 -10.94 -14.27 4.31
CA ARG A 78 -10.32 -15.11 5.36
C ARG A 78 -10.77 -16.57 5.23
N ALA A 79 -12.05 -16.80 4.97
CA ALA A 79 -12.59 -18.15 4.76
C ALA A 79 -12.03 -18.81 3.48
N ALA A 80 -11.72 -18.00 2.46
CA ALA A 80 -11.05 -18.43 1.24
C ALA A 80 -9.53 -18.65 1.38
N GLY A 81 -8.95 -18.40 2.56
CA GLY A 81 -7.53 -18.64 2.83
C GLY A 81 -6.60 -17.48 2.52
N ALA A 82 -7.12 -16.26 2.38
CA ALA A 82 -6.26 -15.09 2.19
C ALA A 82 -5.33 -14.86 3.39
N ASP A 83 -4.06 -14.57 3.12
CA ASP A 83 -3.04 -14.24 4.12
C ASP A 83 -2.98 -12.75 4.41
N LEU A 84 -3.17 -11.95 3.36
CA LEU A 84 -2.96 -10.51 3.37
C LEU A 84 -4.00 -9.78 2.51
N VAL A 85 -4.56 -8.72 3.07
CA VAL A 85 -5.47 -7.83 2.35
C VAL A 85 -4.98 -6.39 2.45
N PHE A 86 -4.89 -5.70 1.32
CA PHE A 86 -4.65 -4.28 1.24
C PHE A 86 -5.97 -3.54 0.99
N LEU A 87 -6.22 -2.49 1.77
CA LEU A 87 -7.37 -1.58 1.60
C LEU A 87 -6.87 -0.28 0.96
N ASP A 88 -7.26 -0.02 -0.27
CA ASP A 88 -6.95 1.23 -0.98
C ASP A 88 -8.09 2.23 -0.82
N THR A 89 -7.82 3.42 -0.28
CA THR A 89 -8.86 4.41 0.03
C THR A 89 -8.82 5.62 -0.90
N ALA A 90 -9.96 6.27 -1.09
CA ALA A 90 -10.01 7.60 -1.68
C ALA A 90 -9.33 8.64 -0.76
N GLY A 91 -8.67 9.65 -1.38
CA GLY A 91 -7.90 10.65 -0.62
C GLY A 91 -8.73 11.66 0.18
N ARG A 92 -10.07 11.64 0.10
CA ARG A 92 -10.96 12.60 0.77
C ARG A 92 -12.29 12.02 1.26
N ASP A 93 -12.47 10.73 1.14
CA ASP A 93 -13.67 10.06 1.67
C ASP A 93 -13.44 9.65 3.12
N ASN A 94 -13.90 10.47 4.05
CA ASN A 94 -13.76 10.23 5.48
C ASN A 94 -14.42 8.91 5.93
N ASN A 95 -15.49 8.48 5.27
CA ASN A 95 -16.18 7.24 5.62
C ASN A 95 -15.33 6.02 5.21
N ALA A 96 -14.84 6.00 3.97
CA ALA A 96 -13.96 4.95 3.48
C ALA A 96 -12.65 4.88 4.29
N ILE A 97 -12.04 6.03 4.59
CA ILE A 97 -10.85 6.11 5.44
C ILE A 97 -11.12 5.58 6.84
N SER A 98 -12.25 5.96 7.46
CA SER A 98 -12.62 5.49 8.81
C SER A 98 -12.82 3.98 8.84
N ALA A 99 -13.58 3.45 7.90
CA ALA A 99 -13.84 2.02 7.81
C ALA A 99 -12.55 1.22 7.56
N ALA A 100 -11.68 1.69 6.65
CA ALA A 100 -10.40 1.04 6.37
C ALA A 100 -9.47 1.05 7.60
N ILE A 101 -9.35 2.16 8.32
CA ILE A 101 -8.55 2.25 9.55
C ILE A 101 -9.11 1.29 10.60
N ALA A 102 -10.43 1.27 10.81
CA ALA A 102 -11.06 0.40 11.81
C ALA A 102 -10.82 -1.09 11.53
N ALA A 103 -10.84 -1.50 10.26
CA ALA A 103 -10.64 -2.88 9.83
C ALA A 103 -9.17 -3.32 9.73
N SER A 104 -8.19 -2.39 9.83
CA SER A 104 -6.77 -2.69 9.56
C SER A 104 -5.98 -3.08 10.81
N ASP A 105 -4.97 -3.93 10.62
CA ASP A 105 -3.92 -4.22 11.60
C ASP A 105 -2.80 -3.16 11.58
N LEU A 106 -2.58 -2.55 10.40
CA LEU A 106 -1.54 -1.56 10.14
C LEU A 106 -2.02 -0.53 9.11
N VAL A 107 -1.63 0.72 9.29
CA VAL A 107 -1.90 1.80 8.32
C VAL A 107 -0.61 2.28 7.70
N LEU A 108 -0.55 2.34 6.38
CA LEU A 108 0.53 2.94 5.61
C LEU A 108 0.08 4.29 5.02
N ILE A 109 0.93 5.30 5.16
CA ILE A 109 0.66 6.67 4.72
C ILE A 109 1.71 7.05 3.69
N PRO A 110 1.44 6.87 2.39
CA PRO A 110 2.34 7.35 1.35
C PRO A 110 2.44 8.88 1.41
N CYS A 111 3.67 9.41 1.41
CA CYS A 111 3.93 10.83 1.57
C CYS A 111 5.17 11.25 0.76
N HIS A 112 5.09 12.37 0.05
CA HIS A 112 6.29 13.00 -0.50
C HIS A 112 6.96 13.86 0.57
N PRO A 113 8.30 13.93 0.61
CA PRO A 113 9.04 14.71 1.60
C PRO A 113 9.03 16.21 1.27
N THR A 114 7.85 16.82 1.26
CA THR A 114 7.65 18.26 1.04
C THR A 114 7.01 18.89 2.27
N ASP A 115 7.40 20.13 2.59
CA ASP A 115 6.88 20.85 3.77
C ASP A 115 5.35 20.91 3.78
N LEU A 116 4.75 21.10 2.59
CA LEU A 116 3.29 21.17 2.43
C LEU A 116 2.61 19.86 2.82
N GLU A 117 3.21 18.71 2.51
CA GLU A 117 2.62 17.40 2.83
C GLU A 117 2.89 17.01 4.28
N LEU A 118 4.10 17.23 4.75
CA LEU A 118 4.49 16.95 6.14
C LEU A 118 3.64 17.74 7.13
N SER A 119 3.30 18.99 6.82
CA SER A 119 2.45 19.83 7.68
C SER A 119 1.02 19.31 7.86
N THR A 120 0.52 18.46 6.97
CA THR A 120 -0.84 17.89 7.04
C THR A 120 -0.92 16.58 7.80
N LEU A 121 0.19 15.97 8.19
CA LEU A 121 0.20 14.64 8.83
C LEU A 121 -0.22 14.66 10.31
N GLY A 122 -0.07 15.77 11.00
CA GLY A 122 -0.36 15.88 12.44
C GLY A 122 -1.76 15.40 12.83
N PRO A 123 -2.84 15.91 12.22
CA PRO A 123 -4.21 15.45 12.48
C PRO A 123 -4.39 13.95 12.19
N THR A 124 -3.81 13.43 11.12
CA THR A 124 -3.85 12.00 10.78
C THR A 124 -3.20 11.15 11.85
N PHE A 125 -2.01 11.54 12.35
CA PHE A 125 -1.35 10.83 13.44
C PHE A 125 -2.14 10.89 14.75
N ALA A 126 -2.74 12.06 15.06
CA ALA A 126 -3.58 12.20 16.27
C ALA A 126 -4.76 11.24 16.22
N ARG A 127 -5.41 11.12 15.08
CA ARG A 127 -6.50 10.18 14.87
C ARG A 127 -6.05 8.73 15.01
N LEU A 128 -4.99 8.32 14.30
CA LEU A 128 -4.49 6.94 14.33
C LEU A 128 -4.05 6.52 15.74
N ARG A 129 -3.46 7.45 16.51
CA ARG A 129 -3.14 7.20 17.93
C ARG A 129 -4.38 7.03 18.80
N ALA A 130 -5.39 7.87 18.58
CA ALA A 130 -6.65 7.77 19.33
C ALA A 130 -7.38 6.44 19.05
N GLU A 131 -7.30 5.95 17.83
CA GLU A 131 -7.84 4.66 17.41
C GLU A 131 -6.88 3.48 17.69
N GLN A 132 -5.74 3.74 18.35
CA GLN A 132 -4.71 2.75 18.69
C GLN A 132 -4.22 1.92 17.47
N ARG A 133 -4.18 2.56 16.28
CA ARG A 133 -3.75 1.88 15.06
C ARG A 133 -2.26 2.07 14.80
N PRO A 134 -1.48 0.97 14.73
CA PRO A 134 -0.10 1.02 14.27
C PRO A 134 -0.03 1.66 12.89
N HIS A 135 0.93 2.57 12.68
CA HIS A 135 1.05 3.26 11.40
C HIS A 135 2.48 3.65 11.07
N TYR A 136 2.77 3.72 9.78
CA TYR A 136 4.03 4.21 9.24
C TYR A 136 3.80 5.11 8.03
N VAL A 137 4.62 6.14 7.92
CA VAL A 137 4.76 6.92 6.69
C VAL A 137 5.70 6.19 5.75
N VAL A 138 5.27 6.01 4.52
CA VAL A 138 6.10 5.48 3.42
C VAL A 138 6.53 6.67 2.57
N LEU A 139 7.82 7.04 2.64
CA LEU A 139 8.34 8.15 1.87
C LEU A 139 8.46 7.80 0.39
N ILE A 140 7.90 8.67 -0.47
CA ILE A 140 7.99 8.60 -1.92
C ILE A 140 8.83 9.78 -2.39
N ASP A 141 10.07 9.54 -2.79
CA ASP A 141 10.96 10.62 -3.21
C ASP A 141 10.97 10.80 -4.74
N TRP A 142 11.21 12.03 -5.19
CA TRP A 142 11.34 12.37 -6.60
C TRP A 142 12.74 12.10 -7.15
N SER A 143 13.74 11.90 -6.30
CA SER A 143 15.12 11.69 -6.73
C SER A 143 15.86 10.70 -5.83
N ALA A 144 16.57 9.77 -6.44
CA ALA A 144 17.37 8.76 -5.75
C ALA A 144 18.51 9.35 -4.88
N GLY A 145 18.87 10.62 -5.04
CA GLY A 145 20.00 11.28 -4.35
C GLY A 145 19.63 12.20 -3.19
N ALA A 146 18.37 12.33 -2.82
CA ALA A 146 17.88 13.32 -1.85
C ALA A 146 18.01 12.89 -0.38
N GLN A 147 19.13 12.27 0.01
CA GLN A 147 19.33 11.75 1.37
C GLN A 147 19.06 12.80 2.46
N ARG A 148 19.54 14.05 2.27
CA ARG A 148 19.32 15.12 3.25
C ARG A 148 17.83 15.41 3.44
N ARG A 149 17.08 15.56 2.34
CA ARG A 149 15.63 15.80 2.40
C ARG A 149 14.88 14.69 3.11
N ARG A 150 15.31 13.44 2.91
CA ARG A 150 14.69 12.27 3.60
C ARG A 150 14.95 12.33 5.10
N LEU A 151 16.16 12.67 5.51
CA LEU A 151 16.50 12.83 6.93
C LEU A 151 15.66 13.94 7.56
N ASP A 152 15.61 15.12 6.93
CA ASP A 152 14.83 16.26 7.42
C ASP A 152 13.33 15.91 7.51
N ALA A 153 12.79 15.18 6.52
CA ALA A 153 11.40 14.68 6.52
C ALA A 153 11.16 13.64 7.63
N THR A 154 12.08 12.71 7.82
CA THR A 154 12.00 11.70 8.88
C THR A 154 11.94 12.36 10.26
N GLU A 155 12.84 13.30 10.53
CA GLU A 155 12.85 14.07 11.78
C GLU A 155 11.56 14.86 11.98
N ALA A 156 10.99 15.44 10.92
CA ALA A 156 9.72 16.17 11.00
C ALA A 156 8.56 15.24 11.33
N ILE A 157 8.49 14.06 10.70
CA ILE A 157 7.47 13.04 10.95
C ILE A 157 7.56 12.53 12.39
N GLU A 158 8.75 12.21 12.87
CA GLU A 158 8.98 11.71 14.22
C GLU A 158 8.63 12.76 15.29
N ARG A 159 8.99 14.03 15.06
CA ARG A 159 8.57 15.14 15.94
C ARG A 159 7.06 15.31 16.00
N ALA A 160 6.35 15.02 14.91
CA ALA A 160 4.88 15.02 14.89
C ALA A 160 4.27 13.76 15.52
N GLY A 161 5.11 12.80 15.96
CA GLY A 161 4.70 11.56 16.60
C GLY A 161 4.30 10.45 15.65
N GLY A 162 4.74 10.52 14.39
CA GLY A 162 4.66 9.43 13.41
C GLY A 162 5.90 8.54 13.43
N ARG A 163 5.87 7.49 12.61
CA ARG A 163 7.01 6.60 12.33
C ARG A 163 7.21 6.51 10.84
N VAL A 164 8.46 6.35 10.40
CA VAL A 164 8.78 6.21 8.97
C VAL A 164 9.18 4.77 8.68
N ALA A 165 8.62 4.20 7.61
CA ALA A 165 9.08 2.93 7.09
C ALA A 165 10.53 3.07 6.59
N PRO A 166 11.49 2.21 7.00
CA PRO A 166 12.89 2.36 6.61
C PRO A 166 13.11 2.34 5.09
N PRO A 167 12.42 1.47 4.30
CA PRO A 167 12.53 1.50 2.86
C PRO A 167 11.79 2.69 2.26
N VAL A 168 12.44 3.34 1.30
CA VAL A 168 11.88 4.45 0.51
C VAL A 168 11.73 3.98 -0.92
N TYR A 169 10.67 4.34 -1.61
CA TYR A 169 10.61 4.16 -3.04
C TYR A 169 10.57 5.49 -3.79
N THR A 170 11.14 5.47 -4.97
CA THR A 170 11.33 6.68 -5.77
C THR A 170 10.21 6.80 -6.79
N HIS A 171 9.68 8.01 -7.02
CA HIS A 171 8.71 8.25 -8.07
C HIS A 171 9.34 7.96 -9.45
N ARG A 172 8.94 6.85 -10.09
CA ARG A 172 9.45 6.38 -11.39
C ARG A 172 8.32 6.16 -12.38
N ALA A 173 8.62 6.34 -13.66
CA ALA A 173 7.68 6.05 -14.73
C ALA A 173 7.30 4.56 -14.78
N ASP A 174 8.20 3.67 -14.36
CA ASP A 174 8.02 2.22 -14.36
C ASP A 174 6.76 1.78 -13.61
N TYR A 175 6.44 2.44 -12.49
CA TYR A 175 5.22 2.15 -11.73
C TYR A 175 3.95 2.36 -12.57
N ARG A 176 3.89 3.49 -13.28
CA ARG A 176 2.74 3.78 -14.14
C ARG A 176 2.65 2.82 -15.30
N VAL A 177 3.77 2.56 -15.99
CA VAL A 177 3.82 1.67 -17.14
C VAL A 177 3.44 0.24 -16.77
N ALA A 178 3.94 -0.29 -15.66
CA ALA A 178 3.58 -1.61 -15.15
C ALA A 178 2.08 -1.72 -14.88
N LEU A 179 1.51 -0.76 -14.15
CA LEU A 179 0.09 -0.77 -13.82
C LEU A 179 -0.82 -0.63 -15.06
N GLU A 180 -0.42 0.13 -16.08
CA GLU A 180 -1.12 0.22 -17.38
C GLU A 180 -1.13 -1.11 -18.14
N GLN A 181 -0.24 -2.04 -17.81
CA GLN A 181 -0.17 -3.40 -18.37
C GLN A 181 -0.83 -4.46 -17.47
N GLY A 182 -1.41 -4.06 -16.34
CA GLY A 182 -1.98 -4.99 -15.36
C GLY A 182 -0.94 -5.77 -14.56
N GLN A 183 0.27 -5.24 -14.47
CA GLN A 183 1.41 -5.82 -13.75
C GLN A 183 1.81 -4.97 -12.55
N GLY A 184 2.53 -5.56 -11.58
CA GLY A 184 3.38 -4.83 -10.66
C GLY A 184 4.77 -4.64 -11.27
N VAL A 185 5.58 -3.71 -10.70
CA VAL A 185 6.95 -3.49 -11.21
C VAL A 185 7.85 -4.70 -11.03
N THR A 186 7.57 -5.54 -10.05
CA THR A 186 8.30 -6.79 -9.79
C THR A 186 8.09 -7.83 -10.88
N GLU A 187 6.93 -7.80 -11.53
CA GLU A 187 6.58 -8.63 -12.69
C GLU A 187 7.04 -7.99 -14.00
N TYR A 188 6.86 -6.66 -14.15
CA TYR A 188 7.13 -5.91 -15.37
C TYR A 188 8.63 -5.84 -15.71
N GLN A 189 9.43 -5.41 -14.74
CA GLN A 189 10.89 -5.30 -14.90
C GLN A 189 11.60 -5.73 -13.60
N PRO A 190 11.68 -7.05 -13.34
CA PRO A 190 12.08 -7.60 -12.05
C PRO A 190 13.47 -7.21 -11.56
N TRP A 191 14.36 -6.78 -12.47
CA TRP A 191 15.75 -6.44 -12.17
C TRP A 191 15.99 -4.93 -12.03
N GLN A 192 14.99 -4.10 -12.32
CA GLN A 192 15.12 -2.66 -12.26
C GLN A 192 14.94 -2.12 -10.82
N ALA A 193 15.38 -0.87 -10.63
CA ALA A 193 15.38 -0.24 -9.32
C ALA A 193 13.98 -0.16 -8.67
N ALA A 194 12.93 0.09 -9.46
CA ALA A 194 11.56 0.12 -8.96
C ALA A 194 11.15 -1.22 -8.32
N ALA A 195 11.49 -2.35 -8.95
CA ALA A 195 11.22 -3.67 -8.42
C ALA A 195 12.01 -3.96 -7.12
N GLN A 196 13.27 -3.53 -7.07
CA GLN A 196 14.11 -3.68 -5.88
C GLN A 196 13.57 -2.86 -4.71
N GLU A 197 13.13 -1.62 -4.96
CA GLU A 197 12.52 -0.74 -3.96
C GLU A 197 11.24 -1.37 -3.37
N ILE A 198 10.36 -1.91 -4.21
CA ILE A 198 9.14 -2.58 -3.76
C ILE A 198 9.45 -3.87 -3.00
N ARG A 199 10.42 -4.68 -3.45
CA ARG A 199 10.83 -5.87 -2.69
C ARG A 199 11.41 -5.53 -1.32
N ALA A 200 12.17 -4.45 -1.22
CA ALA A 200 12.67 -3.97 0.07
C ALA A 200 11.52 -3.52 0.99
N LEU A 201 10.54 -2.79 0.44
CA LEU A 201 9.36 -2.35 1.18
C LEU A 201 8.49 -3.55 1.61
N TRP A 202 8.33 -4.56 0.74
CA TRP A 202 7.62 -5.79 1.07
C TRP A 202 8.35 -6.59 2.16
N ALA A 203 9.65 -6.75 2.06
CA ALA A 203 10.44 -7.48 3.06
C ALA A 203 10.29 -6.87 4.45
N TRP A 204 10.39 -5.54 4.56
CA TRP A 204 10.14 -4.83 5.80
C TRP A 204 8.69 -5.00 6.29
N LEU A 205 7.70 -4.82 5.42
CA LEU A 205 6.29 -4.93 5.78
C LEU A 205 5.94 -6.34 6.29
N ARG A 206 6.46 -7.37 5.64
CA ARG A 206 6.29 -8.77 6.07
C ARG A 206 6.81 -9.00 7.49
N GLU A 207 7.98 -8.45 7.82
CA GLU A 207 8.56 -8.52 9.18
C GLU A 207 7.71 -7.75 10.19
N GLU A 208 7.27 -6.53 9.84
CA GLU A 208 6.42 -5.71 10.71
C GLU A 208 5.07 -6.38 11.00
N LEU A 209 4.50 -7.08 10.05
CA LEU A 209 3.26 -7.84 10.20
C LEU A 209 3.46 -9.22 10.84
N ALA A 210 4.70 -9.63 11.11
CA ALA A 210 5.07 -10.97 11.58
C ALA A 210 4.50 -12.10 10.70
N LEU A 211 4.46 -11.88 9.38
CA LEU A 211 4.06 -12.90 8.41
C LEU A 211 5.19 -13.91 8.21
N ALA A 212 4.89 -15.20 8.33
CA ALA A 212 5.84 -16.25 7.98
C ALA A 212 6.18 -16.17 6.49
N ARG A 213 7.39 -16.61 6.11
CA ARG A 213 7.68 -16.86 4.69
C ARG A 213 6.74 -17.93 4.17
N ALA A 214 6.11 -17.71 3.04
CA ALA A 214 5.33 -18.75 2.40
C ALA A 214 6.29 -19.91 2.06
N THR A 215 5.93 -21.11 2.51
CA THR A 215 6.65 -22.31 2.09
C THR A 215 6.41 -22.49 0.61
N ALA A 216 7.49 -22.48 -0.18
CA ALA A 216 7.38 -22.83 -1.60
C ALA A 216 6.64 -24.19 -1.68
N ALA A 217 5.49 -24.18 -2.34
CA ALA A 217 4.81 -25.44 -2.64
C ALA A 217 5.76 -26.27 -3.51
N ALA A 218 6.11 -27.45 -3.00
CA ALA A 218 6.98 -28.41 -3.67
C ALA A 218 6.32 -28.99 -4.92
#